data_23dd6727489c92fa885c1829fa24606a
#
_entry.id   23dd6727489c92fa885c1829fa24606a
#
_cell.length_a   1.000
_cell.length_b   1.000
_cell.length_c   1.000
_cell.angle_alpha   90.00
_cell.angle_beta   90.00
_cell.angle_gamma   90.00
#
_symmetry.space_group_name_H-M   'P 1'
#
loop_
_entity.id
_entity.type
_entity.pdbx_description
1 polymer ?
#
loop_
_entity_poly.entity_id
_entity_poly.type
_entity_poly.pdbx_seq_one_letter_code
_entity_poly.pdbx_strand_id
1 'polypeptide(L)'
;MADRFPLIFNTNADQIQELAASDNLDLANSNLTNVANVDVAGLSTFTGASSFGGTVVTSNSVGVNTTQAQAKFYVDGNSASSVVTLTDGATITPDFSQGNNFSVVLGGNRTLANPTGITTGQTGVIYVIQDGTGSRTLGIGSHFHFSGGTAPTFTTTANAVDAIAFSVRSSTSIFSNAILDIKTTAT
;
A
#
# COMPACT_ATOMS: atom_id res chain seq x y z
N MET A 1 11.33 21.39 -35.59
CA MET A 1 11.39 19.97 -36.03
C MET A 1 10.09 19.76 -36.76
N ALA A 2 10.06 19.26 -37.97
CA ALA A 2 8.81 19.04 -38.69
C ALA A 2 8.09 17.83 -38.03
N ASP A 3 6.80 17.98 -37.79
CA ASP A 3 5.98 16.89 -37.30
C ASP A 3 5.99 15.75 -38.34
N ARG A 4 6.32 14.55 -37.90
CA ARG A 4 6.29 13.37 -38.72
C ARG A 4 5.06 12.55 -38.35
N PHE A 5 4.14 12.43 -39.29
CA PHE A 5 2.95 11.58 -39.12
C PHE A 5 3.28 10.10 -39.36
N PRO A 6 2.60 9.19 -38.69
CA PRO A 6 2.77 7.76 -38.96
C PRO A 6 2.41 7.47 -40.42
N LEU A 7 3.29 6.72 -41.10
CA LEU A 7 3.08 6.29 -42.47
C LEU A 7 2.44 4.91 -42.47
N ILE A 8 1.37 4.74 -43.23
CA ILE A 8 0.72 3.46 -43.48
C ILE A 8 0.89 3.10 -44.97
N PHE A 9 0.99 1.79 -45.22
CA PHE A 9 0.95 1.30 -46.60
C PHE A 9 -0.50 1.02 -46.99
N ASN A 10 -1.04 1.82 -47.91
CA ASN A 10 -2.38 1.60 -48.43
C ASN A 10 -2.32 0.57 -49.56
N THR A 11 -2.73 -0.66 -49.28
CA THR A 11 -2.71 -1.78 -50.24
C THR A 11 -3.65 -1.60 -51.41
N ASN A 12 -4.68 -0.79 -51.31
CA ASN A 12 -5.64 -0.54 -52.37
C ASN A 12 -5.11 0.51 -53.36
N ALA A 13 -4.26 1.42 -52.90
CA ALA A 13 -3.67 2.48 -53.74
C ALA A 13 -2.19 2.24 -54.05
N ASP A 14 -1.60 1.19 -53.49
CA ASP A 14 -0.18 0.84 -53.63
C ASP A 14 0.75 1.99 -53.24
N GLN A 15 0.37 2.75 -52.22
CA GLN A 15 1.04 3.95 -51.78
C GLN A 15 1.30 3.96 -50.27
N ILE A 16 2.37 4.63 -49.88
CA ILE A 16 2.63 5.01 -48.50
C ILE A 16 1.89 6.32 -48.25
N GLN A 17 0.99 6.32 -47.26
CA GLN A 17 0.16 7.46 -46.90
C GLN A 17 0.35 7.84 -45.44
N GLU A 18 0.12 9.09 -45.14
CA GLU A 18 -0.06 9.52 -43.73
C GLU A 18 -1.45 9.09 -43.23
N LEU A 19 -1.51 8.73 -41.95
CA LEU A 19 -2.79 8.44 -41.30
C LEU A 19 -3.60 9.74 -41.24
N ALA A 20 -4.81 9.75 -41.80
CA ALA A 20 -5.67 10.92 -41.73
C ALA A 20 -6.10 11.22 -40.31
N ALA A 21 -6.41 12.48 -39.97
CA ALA A 21 -6.77 12.90 -38.62
C ALA A 21 -8.02 12.22 -38.05
N SER A 22 -8.87 11.63 -38.90
CA SER A 22 -10.08 10.89 -38.49
C SER A 22 -9.90 9.38 -38.46
N ASP A 23 -8.73 8.87 -38.86
CA ASP A 23 -8.50 7.44 -39.00
C ASP A 23 -7.93 6.85 -37.69
N ASN A 24 -8.16 5.56 -37.51
CA ASN A 24 -7.62 4.81 -36.39
C ASN A 24 -6.41 3.99 -36.84
N LEU A 25 -5.36 3.99 -36.03
CA LEU A 25 -4.27 3.05 -36.18
C LEU A 25 -4.66 1.72 -35.51
N ASP A 26 -5.01 0.73 -36.31
CA ASP A 26 -5.24 -0.63 -35.84
C ASP A 26 -3.95 -1.44 -35.99
N LEU A 27 -3.38 -1.83 -34.87
CA LEU A 27 -2.19 -2.70 -34.82
C LEU A 27 -2.53 -4.19 -34.84
N ALA A 28 -3.82 -4.51 -34.86
CA ALA A 28 -4.32 -5.89 -34.79
C ALA A 28 -3.60 -6.71 -33.69
N ASN A 29 -2.80 -7.69 -34.07
CA ASN A 29 -2.02 -8.53 -33.15
C ASN A 29 -0.57 -8.07 -32.96
N SER A 30 -0.25 -6.82 -33.36
CA SER A 30 1.10 -6.27 -33.27
C SER A 30 1.28 -5.47 -32.00
N ASN A 31 2.52 -5.42 -31.51
CA ASN A 31 2.87 -4.68 -30.29
C ASN A 31 3.54 -3.35 -30.64
N LEU A 32 3.26 -2.31 -29.86
CA LEU A 32 4.09 -1.13 -29.78
C LEU A 32 5.30 -1.44 -28.90
N THR A 33 6.49 -1.55 -29.48
CA THR A 33 7.73 -1.80 -28.73
C THR A 33 8.69 -0.63 -28.88
N ASN A 34 9.51 -0.39 -27.85
CA ASN A 34 10.52 0.68 -27.84
C ASN A 34 9.93 2.08 -28.05
N VAL A 35 8.74 2.32 -27.53
CA VAL A 35 8.11 3.63 -27.59
C VAL A 35 8.52 4.43 -26.35
N ALA A 36 9.23 5.54 -26.56
CA ALA A 36 9.68 6.39 -25.45
C ALA A 36 8.52 7.10 -24.75
N ASN A 37 7.54 7.59 -25.53
CA ASN A 37 6.35 8.27 -25.00
C ASN A 37 5.11 7.88 -25.82
N VAL A 38 3.99 7.69 -25.14
CA VAL A 38 2.65 7.64 -25.73
C VAL A 38 1.85 8.78 -25.11
N ASP A 39 1.55 9.81 -25.92
CA ASP A 39 0.70 10.93 -25.50
C ASP A 39 -0.72 10.70 -26.03
N VAL A 40 -1.68 10.63 -25.12
CA VAL A 40 -3.09 10.42 -25.43
C VAL A 40 -3.90 11.60 -24.91
N ALA A 41 -4.34 12.44 -25.83
CA ALA A 41 -5.10 13.65 -25.51
C ALA A 41 -6.55 13.40 -25.01
N GLY A 42 -6.99 12.17 -24.99
CA GLY A 42 -8.37 11.79 -24.62
C GLY A 42 -8.43 10.62 -23.66
N LEU A 43 -9.53 9.87 -23.73
CA LEU A 43 -9.74 8.67 -22.93
C LEU A 43 -8.93 7.50 -23.49
N SER A 44 -8.06 6.93 -22.64
CA SER A 44 -7.39 5.65 -22.94
C SER A 44 -8.13 4.51 -22.26
N THR A 45 -8.51 3.50 -23.03
CA THR A 45 -9.14 2.29 -22.51
C THR A 45 -8.23 1.08 -22.73
N PHE A 46 -7.87 0.40 -21.65
CA PHE A 46 -7.17 -0.86 -21.69
C PHE A 46 -8.15 -1.98 -21.31
N THR A 47 -8.48 -2.86 -22.25
CA THR A 47 -9.44 -3.95 -22.04
C THR A 47 -8.81 -5.22 -21.44
N GLY A 48 -7.49 -5.27 -21.40
CA GLY A 48 -6.72 -6.36 -20.80
C GLY A 48 -5.99 -5.94 -19.52
N ALA A 49 -5.12 -6.83 -19.03
CA ALA A 49 -4.23 -6.50 -17.92
C ALA A 49 -3.24 -5.40 -18.33
N SER A 50 -3.15 -4.33 -17.53
CA SER A 50 -2.16 -3.28 -17.70
C SER A 50 -1.10 -3.39 -16.63
N SER A 51 0.18 -3.45 -17.03
CA SER A 51 1.31 -3.51 -16.10
C SER A 51 2.17 -2.25 -16.28
N PHE A 52 2.39 -1.55 -15.17
CA PHE A 52 3.26 -0.37 -15.13
C PHE A 52 4.51 -0.73 -14.31
N GLY A 53 5.66 -0.85 -14.97
CA GLY A 53 6.94 -1.17 -14.31
C GLY A 53 7.56 0.00 -13.53
N GLY A 54 6.93 1.17 -13.54
CA GLY A 54 7.38 2.37 -12.86
C GLY A 54 6.26 3.05 -12.09
N THR A 55 6.46 4.34 -11.80
CA THR A 55 5.47 5.14 -11.07
C THR A 55 4.31 5.54 -11.97
N VAL A 56 3.07 5.35 -11.51
CA VAL A 56 1.89 5.95 -12.13
C VAL A 56 1.64 7.31 -11.49
N VAL A 57 1.82 8.37 -12.26
CA VAL A 57 1.55 9.75 -11.81
C VAL A 57 0.23 10.21 -12.40
N THR A 58 -0.69 10.64 -11.55
CA THR A 58 -1.96 11.24 -11.97
C THR A 58 -2.05 12.67 -11.42
N SER A 59 -2.49 13.59 -12.23
CA SER A 59 -2.76 14.98 -11.80
C SER A 59 -4.10 15.12 -11.07
N ASN A 60 -4.91 14.10 -11.08
CA ASN A 60 -6.24 14.07 -10.45
C ASN A 60 -6.39 12.83 -9.57
N SER A 61 -7.51 12.13 -9.65
CA SER A 61 -7.82 10.96 -8.82
C SER A 61 -7.47 9.66 -9.51
N VAL A 62 -7.18 8.62 -8.71
CA VAL A 62 -7.13 7.23 -9.15
C VAL A 62 -8.38 6.54 -8.62
N GLY A 63 -9.20 6.00 -9.50
CA GLY A 63 -10.33 5.16 -9.16
C GLY A 63 -10.04 3.70 -9.51
N VAL A 64 -10.38 2.78 -8.62
CA VAL A 64 -10.31 1.34 -8.87
C VAL A 64 -11.72 0.80 -8.80
N ASN A 65 -12.16 0.09 -9.86
CA ASN A 65 -13.53 -0.43 -10.00
C ASN A 65 -14.62 0.65 -9.92
N THR A 66 -14.30 1.87 -10.36
CA THR A 66 -15.28 2.98 -10.39
C THR A 66 -14.98 3.93 -11.54
N THR A 67 -16.02 4.53 -12.10
CA THR A 67 -15.93 5.64 -13.07
C THR A 67 -15.94 7.01 -12.41
N GLN A 68 -16.21 7.07 -11.09
CA GLN A 68 -16.34 8.31 -10.31
C GLN A 68 -15.48 8.20 -9.04
N ALA A 69 -14.21 8.59 -9.12
CA ALA A 69 -13.35 8.62 -7.95
C ALA A 69 -13.74 9.78 -7.02
N GLN A 70 -14.19 9.46 -5.81
CA GLN A 70 -14.64 10.43 -4.79
C GLN A 70 -13.50 10.97 -3.93
N ALA A 71 -12.30 10.42 -4.08
CA ALA A 71 -11.09 10.84 -3.39
C ALA A 71 -9.89 10.79 -4.34
N LYS A 72 -8.73 11.30 -3.93
CA LYS A 72 -7.49 11.25 -4.72
C LYS A 72 -7.07 9.81 -5.05
N PHE A 73 -7.30 8.87 -4.13
CA PHE A 73 -7.22 7.44 -4.35
C PHE A 73 -8.53 6.83 -3.86
N TYR A 74 -9.34 6.30 -4.78
CA TYR A 74 -10.63 5.71 -4.49
C TYR A 74 -10.70 4.29 -5.04
N VAL A 75 -10.95 3.32 -4.16
CA VAL A 75 -11.17 1.91 -4.49
C VAL A 75 -12.63 1.58 -4.21
N ASP A 76 -13.38 1.26 -5.25
CA ASP A 76 -14.75 0.75 -5.12
C ASP A 76 -14.70 -0.77 -5.04
N GLY A 77 -14.52 -1.28 -3.82
CA GLY A 77 -14.30 -2.69 -3.51
C GLY A 77 -13.33 -2.89 -2.35
N ASN A 78 -12.82 -4.09 -2.22
CA ASN A 78 -11.89 -4.43 -1.14
C ASN A 78 -10.50 -3.89 -1.41
N SER A 79 -9.89 -3.33 -0.37
CA SER A 79 -8.47 -2.99 -0.33
C SER A 79 -7.82 -3.71 0.86
N ALA A 80 -6.76 -4.45 0.64
CA ALA A 80 -6.04 -5.16 1.68
C ALA A 80 -4.55 -4.81 1.64
N SER A 81 -3.99 -4.54 2.82
CA SER A 81 -2.55 -4.44 3.02
C SER A 81 -2.06 -5.73 3.67
N SER A 82 -0.91 -6.24 3.22
CA SER A 82 -0.29 -7.41 3.83
C SER A 82 0.09 -7.15 5.30
N VAL A 83 0.16 -8.22 6.08
CA VAL A 83 0.67 -8.18 7.45
C VAL A 83 2.14 -8.60 7.42
N VAL A 84 3.04 -7.70 7.83
CA VAL A 84 4.48 -7.93 7.89
C VAL A 84 4.82 -8.62 9.20
N THR A 85 5.48 -9.77 9.16
CA THR A 85 5.96 -10.44 10.36
C THR A 85 7.23 -9.78 10.85
N LEU A 86 7.21 -9.28 12.09
CA LEU A 86 8.39 -8.71 12.74
C LEU A 86 9.23 -9.82 13.37
N THR A 87 10.54 -9.65 13.31
CA THR A 87 11.48 -10.57 13.98
C THR A 87 11.43 -10.35 15.49
N ASP A 88 11.18 -11.41 16.25
CA ASP A 88 11.26 -11.38 17.72
C ASP A 88 12.68 -11.17 18.20
N GLY A 89 12.86 -10.36 19.22
CA GLY A 89 14.14 -10.02 19.83
C GLY A 89 13.96 -9.14 21.05
N ALA A 90 15.00 -8.93 21.84
CA ALA A 90 14.93 -8.07 23.04
C ALA A 90 14.35 -6.68 22.72
N THR A 91 14.70 -6.16 21.54
CA THR A 91 14.16 -4.93 20.95
C THR A 91 13.58 -5.27 19.58
N ILE A 92 12.31 -4.93 19.37
CA ILE A 92 11.58 -5.13 18.12
C ILE A 92 11.42 -3.75 17.49
N THR A 93 12.04 -3.53 16.33
CA THR A 93 11.96 -2.24 15.61
C THR A 93 11.16 -2.42 14.33
N PRO A 94 9.89 -1.98 14.27
CA PRO A 94 9.11 -2.03 13.04
C PRO A 94 9.70 -1.07 11.99
N ASP A 95 9.76 -1.53 10.73
CA ASP A 95 10.02 -0.66 9.60
C ASP A 95 8.72 -0.34 8.88
N PHE A 96 8.20 0.87 9.10
CA PHE A 96 6.92 1.31 8.56
C PHE A 96 6.94 1.51 7.03
N SER A 97 8.11 1.53 6.41
CA SER A 97 8.21 1.51 4.95
C SER A 97 7.79 0.16 4.32
N GLN A 98 7.77 -0.92 5.11
CA GLN A 98 7.43 -2.26 4.64
C GLN A 98 5.92 -2.54 4.61
N GLY A 99 5.10 -1.72 5.27
CA GLY A 99 3.65 -1.91 5.27
C GLY A 99 2.93 -1.13 6.35
N ASN A 100 1.63 -1.39 6.45
CA ASN A 100 0.75 -0.75 7.43
C ASN A 100 0.35 -1.69 8.58
N ASN A 101 0.40 -3.00 8.35
CA ASN A 101 0.03 -3.98 9.36
C ASN A 101 1.23 -4.87 9.68
N PHE A 102 1.42 -5.11 10.96
CA PHE A 102 2.55 -5.88 11.48
C PHE A 102 2.07 -6.93 12.48
N SER A 103 2.85 -7.97 12.68
CA SER A 103 2.58 -9.02 13.66
C SER A 103 3.88 -9.52 14.28
N VAL A 104 3.86 -9.78 15.57
CA VAL A 104 4.99 -10.40 16.29
C VAL A 104 4.49 -11.36 17.36
N VAL A 105 5.17 -12.51 17.49
CA VAL A 105 5.01 -13.43 18.59
C VAL A 105 6.13 -13.18 19.60
N LEU A 106 5.79 -12.86 20.84
CA LEU A 106 6.75 -12.57 21.89
C LEU A 106 7.31 -13.86 22.49
N GLY A 107 8.59 -14.16 22.22
CA GLY A 107 9.33 -15.27 22.86
C GLY A 107 9.96 -14.90 24.20
N GLY A 108 9.76 -13.70 24.71
CA GLY A 108 10.29 -13.20 25.98
C GLY A 108 9.78 -11.79 26.30
N ASN A 109 10.30 -11.20 27.38
CA ASN A 109 10.06 -9.79 27.68
C ASN A 109 10.73 -8.92 26.62
N ARG A 110 9.97 -8.02 25.95
CA ARG A 110 10.42 -7.27 24.78
C ARG A 110 10.14 -5.78 24.91
N THR A 111 10.79 -5.01 24.08
CA THR A 111 10.49 -3.60 23.86
C THR A 111 10.14 -3.39 22.38
N LEU A 112 8.95 -2.89 22.11
CA LEU A 112 8.57 -2.36 20.81
C LEU A 112 9.21 -0.96 20.70
N ALA A 113 10.30 -0.87 19.96
CA ALA A 113 11.04 0.37 19.78
C ALA A 113 10.31 1.35 18.86
N ASN A 114 10.79 2.58 18.81
CA ASN A 114 10.31 3.55 17.83
C ASN A 114 10.53 3.03 16.41
N PRO A 115 9.51 3.10 15.54
CA PRO A 115 9.63 2.59 14.18
C PRO A 115 10.62 3.39 13.34
N THR A 116 11.12 2.76 12.29
CA THR A 116 11.83 3.40 11.17
C THR A 116 10.91 3.55 9.96
N GLY A 117 11.33 4.26 8.90
CA GLY A 117 10.58 4.38 7.65
C GLY A 117 9.20 5.05 7.79
N ILE A 118 9.05 5.92 8.78
CA ILE A 118 7.78 6.54 9.16
C ILE A 118 7.31 7.54 8.09
N THR A 119 6.04 7.41 7.66
CA THR A 119 5.38 8.39 6.78
C THR A 119 4.21 9.04 7.51
N THR A 120 4.17 10.37 7.55
CA THR A 120 3.06 11.13 8.13
C THR A 120 1.74 10.82 7.41
N GLY A 121 0.67 10.56 8.18
CA GLY A 121 -0.63 10.13 7.66
C GLY A 121 -0.78 8.61 7.51
N GLN A 122 0.28 7.84 7.71
CA GLN A 122 0.20 6.38 7.70
C GLN A 122 -0.66 5.88 8.86
N THR A 123 -1.49 4.87 8.60
CA THR A 123 -2.34 4.21 9.60
C THR A 123 -2.18 2.71 9.49
N GLY A 124 -2.37 2.00 10.60
CA GLY A 124 -2.27 0.55 10.59
C GLY A 124 -2.47 -0.09 11.94
N VAL A 125 -2.08 -1.37 12.04
CA VAL A 125 -2.21 -2.18 13.26
C VAL A 125 -0.94 -3.00 13.49
N ILE A 126 -0.50 -3.08 14.74
CA ILE A 126 0.54 -4.01 15.18
C ILE A 126 -0.13 -5.06 16.06
N TYR A 127 -0.13 -6.30 15.62
CA TYR A 127 -0.60 -7.45 16.41
C TYR A 127 0.54 -7.97 17.28
N VAL A 128 0.29 -8.04 18.59
CA VAL A 128 1.23 -8.54 19.60
C VAL A 128 0.65 -9.83 20.16
N ILE A 129 1.37 -10.93 20.00
CA ILE A 129 0.90 -12.27 20.31
C ILE A 129 1.80 -12.86 21.39
N GLN A 130 1.23 -13.37 22.46
CA GLN A 130 1.96 -14.16 23.45
C GLN A 130 2.32 -15.54 22.88
N ASP A 131 3.48 -16.05 23.22
CA ASP A 131 3.84 -17.44 22.92
C ASP A 131 2.99 -18.44 23.74
N GLY A 132 3.19 -19.74 23.51
CA GLY A 132 2.49 -20.79 24.25
C GLY A 132 2.82 -20.86 25.76
N THR A 133 3.83 -20.12 26.21
CA THR A 133 4.20 -20.00 27.62
C THR A 133 3.50 -18.82 28.28
N GLY A 134 3.33 -17.71 27.55
CA GLY A 134 2.79 -16.47 28.10
C GLY A 134 3.74 -15.76 29.07
N SER A 135 3.20 -14.87 29.88
CA SER A 135 3.91 -14.08 30.88
C SER A 135 4.99 -13.13 30.28
N ARG A 136 4.85 -12.79 28.98
CA ARG A 136 5.77 -11.87 28.30
C ARG A 136 5.28 -10.44 28.46
N THR A 137 6.18 -9.55 28.88
CA THR A 137 5.88 -8.12 29.00
C THR A 137 6.36 -7.38 27.75
N LEU A 138 5.65 -6.29 27.40
CA LEU A 138 6.01 -5.41 26.30
C LEU A 138 6.19 -3.97 26.78
N GLY A 139 7.42 -3.47 26.69
CA GLY A 139 7.72 -2.05 26.78
C GLY A 139 7.43 -1.35 25.46
N ILE A 140 7.14 -0.05 25.49
CA ILE A 140 6.75 0.73 24.31
C ILE A 140 7.68 1.93 24.13
N GLY A 141 8.12 2.14 22.91
CA GLY A 141 8.95 3.27 22.50
C GLY A 141 8.23 4.62 22.61
N SER A 142 8.99 5.67 22.80
CA SER A 142 8.51 7.02 23.14
C SER A 142 7.70 7.71 22.04
N HIS A 143 7.76 7.22 20.79
CA HIS A 143 6.97 7.79 19.69
C HIS A 143 5.50 7.36 19.72
N PHE A 144 5.16 6.27 20.41
CA PHE A 144 3.78 5.81 20.56
C PHE A 144 3.08 6.56 21.70
N HIS A 145 2.05 7.31 21.38
CA HIS A 145 1.29 8.12 22.32
C HIS A 145 -0.09 7.51 22.55
N PHE A 146 -0.33 7.05 23.76
CA PHE A 146 -1.62 6.51 24.19
C PHE A 146 -2.45 7.54 24.94
N SER A 147 -3.74 7.31 25.03
CA SER A 147 -4.65 8.14 25.81
C SER A 147 -4.19 8.24 27.27
N GLY A 148 -4.22 9.43 27.83
CA GLY A 148 -3.71 9.67 29.18
C GLY A 148 -2.18 9.68 29.32
N GLY A 149 -1.43 9.53 28.20
CA GLY A 149 0.04 9.61 28.19
C GLY A 149 0.75 8.35 28.71
N THR A 150 0.03 7.26 28.99
CA THR A 150 0.60 6.02 29.53
C THR A 150 0.19 4.84 28.65
N ALA A 151 1.16 4.01 28.27
CA ALA A 151 0.88 2.76 27.56
C ALA A 151 0.08 1.81 28.47
N PRO A 152 -0.88 1.05 27.92
CA PRO A 152 -1.61 0.07 28.69
C PRO A 152 -0.71 -1.11 29.10
N THR A 153 -1.13 -1.84 30.12
CA THR A 153 -0.53 -3.13 30.45
C THR A 153 -1.03 -4.16 29.44
N PHE A 154 -0.14 -4.70 28.62
CA PHE A 154 -0.45 -5.71 27.64
C PHE A 154 -0.79 -7.07 28.29
N THR A 155 -1.61 -7.85 27.59
CA THR A 155 -2.06 -9.16 28.08
C THR A 155 -0.89 -10.14 28.14
N THR A 156 -0.77 -10.87 29.24
CA THR A 156 0.31 -11.83 29.46
C THR A 156 -0.12 -13.30 29.41
N THR A 157 -1.41 -13.57 29.19
CA THR A 157 -1.94 -14.93 29.07
C THR A 157 -1.35 -15.61 27.83
N ALA A 158 -0.97 -16.88 27.94
CA ALA A 158 -0.45 -17.66 26.81
C ALA A 158 -1.39 -17.62 25.60
N ASN A 159 -0.84 -17.46 24.41
CA ASN A 159 -1.55 -17.33 23.14
C ASN A 159 -2.53 -16.14 23.04
N ALA A 160 -2.54 -15.22 24.01
CA ALA A 160 -3.34 -14.00 23.91
C ALA A 160 -2.84 -13.11 22.77
N VAL A 161 -3.77 -12.38 22.17
CA VAL A 161 -3.52 -11.43 21.10
C VAL A 161 -3.96 -10.05 21.56
N ASP A 162 -3.06 -9.09 21.48
CA ASP A 162 -3.36 -7.66 21.60
C ASP A 162 -3.13 -6.98 20.25
N ALA A 163 -3.84 -5.90 19.99
CA ALA A 163 -3.65 -5.09 18.79
C ALA A 163 -3.41 -3.62 19.15
N ILE A 164 -2.37 -3.03 18.60
CA ILE A 164 -2.06 -1.61 18.68
C ILE A 164 -2.45 -0.95 17.35
N ALA A 165 -3.61 -0.30 17.32
CA ALA A 165 -3.99 0.54 16.21
C ALA A 165 -3.20 1.85 16.27
N PHE A 166 -2.73 2.35 15.13
CA PHE A 166 -1.91 3.56 15.10
C PHE A 166 -2.27 4.52 13.96
N SER A 167 -1.96 5.79 14.19
CA SER A 167 -2.00 6.85 13.19
C SER A 167 -0.80 7.78 13.37
N VAL A 168 -0.02 7.94 12.31
CA VAL A 168 1.21 8.75 12.33
C VAL A 168 0.87 10.21 12.12
N ARG A 169 1.09 11.03 13.14
CA ARG A 169 0.96 12.49 13.09
C ARG A 169 2.24 13.17 12.60
N SER A 170 3.40 12.67 13.03
CA SER A 170 4.72 13.16 12.62
C SER A 170 5.76 12.06 12.79
N SER A 171 7.01 12.29 12.37
CA SER A 171 8.11 11.34 12.51
C SER A 171 8.42 10.87 13.94
N THR A 172 7.93 11.59 14.94
CA THR A 172 8.13 11.28 16.38
C THR A 172 6.82 11.21 17.17
N SER A 173 5.67 11.26 16.48
CA SER A 173 4.36 11.27 17.15
C SER A 173 3.39 10.33 16.43
N ILE A 174 3.11 9.20 17.07
CA ILE A 174 2.24 8.15 16.59
C ILE A 174 1.10 7.98 17.59
N PHE A 175 -0.10 8.42 17.24
CA PHE A 175 -1.27 8.20 18.06
C PHE A 175 -1.63 6.73 18.06
N SER A 176 -1.78 6.17 19.26
CA SER A 176 -1.93 4.74 19.45
C SER A 176 -3.08 4.41 20.38
N ASN A 177 -3.78 3.34 20.05
CA ASN A 177 -4.80 2.76 20.91
C ASN A 177 -4.61 1.24 20.95
N ALA A 178 -4.67 0.63 22.13
CA ALA A 178 -4.55 -0.80 22.28
C ALA A 178 -5.90 -1.46 22.55
N ILE A 179 -6.18 -2.53 21.83
CA ILE A 179 -7.28 -3.47 22.07
C ILE A 179 -6.65 -4.71 22.66
N LEU A 180 -7.01 -5.02 23.89
CA LEU A 180 -6.35 -6.08 24.66
C LEU A 180 -7.18 -7.36 24.68
N ASP A 181 -6.50 -8.50 24.80
CA ASP A 181 -7.08 -9.83 24.98
C ASP A 181 -8.14 -10.18 23.92
N ILE A 182 -7.77 -9.96 22.65
CA ILE A 182 -8.65 -10.28 21.53
C ILE A 182 -8.84 -11.80 21.48
N LYS A 183 -10.09 -12.24 21.62
CA LYS A 183 -10.43 -13.66 21.55
C LYS A 183 -10.58 -14.11 20.11
N THR A 184 -9.98 -15.23 19.77
CA THR A 184 -10.10 -15.85 18.44
C THR A 184 -11.40 -16.64 18.28
N THR A 185 -12.11 -16.86 19.37
CA THR A 185 -13.44 -17.51 19.39
C THR A 185 -14.42 -16.61 20.14
N ALA A 186 -15.55 -16.31 19.49
CA ALA A 186 -16.68 -15.68 20.17
C ALA A 186 -17.31 -16.70 21.14
N THR A 187 -17.49 -16.35 22.39
CA THR A 187 -18.17 -17.15 23.42
C THR A 187 -19.58 -16.63 23.60
#